data_166a2f3968f242258e762dab1db4a342
#
_entry.id   166a2f3968f242258e762dab1db4a342
#
_cell.length_a   1.000
_cell.length_b   1.000
_cell.length_c   1.000
_cell.angle_alpha   90.00
_cell.angle_beta   90.00
_cell.angle_gamma   90.00
#
_symmetry.space_group_name_H-M   'P 1'
#
loop_
_entity.id
_entity.type
_entity.pdbx_description
1 polymer ?
#
loop_
_entity_poly.entity_id
_entity_poly.type
_entity_poly.pdbx_seq_one_letter_code
_entity_poly.pdbx_strand_id
1 'polypeptide(L)'
;MVLVYALLRLPADADTPPGTLSILQFNLCGNACGTRFAVADDLAAEITSRGRQPFVVTLNELCRGQYDRLLANLPYHGHFEPTIRNRCWDGSDYGVAVLVRSSDVTSAGSARLPAPAGGEPRTVTCVRTAVQGRPLVACATHLDTDPANTASQVAAVAEHAGAFRADAAVVVGGDFNATPDRPALDPMDAGFVEADAADDAFTGGCSRARCGGGPGYAHPTRKIDYVFLSRGDFTGVSALVSSAPHSDHTPLWATATLAPAR
;
A
#
# COMPACT_ATOMS: atom_id res chain seq x y z
N MET A 1 -34.87 -27.01 -12.04
CA MET A 1 -33.44 -27.21 -12.41
C MET A 1 -32.65 -26.16 -11.67
N VAL A 2 -32.10 -26.53 -10.50
CA VAL A 2 -31.34 -25.59 -9.63
C VAL A 2 -29.89 -25.67 -10.07
N LEU A 3 -29.37 -24.57 -10.63
CA LEU A 3 -27.93 -24.45 -10.92
C LEU A 3 -27.17 -24.26 -9.59
N VAL A 4 -26.47 -25.31 -9.17
CA VAL A 4 -25.49 -25.20 -8.08
C VAL A 4 -24.24 -24.57 -8.66
N TYR A 5 -23.98 -23.29 -8.34
CA TYR A 5 -22.69 -22.66 -8.59
C TYR A 5 -21.67 -23.29 -7.63
N ALA A 6 -20.83 -24.16 -8.16
CA ALA A 6 -19.64 -24.62 -7.46
C ALA A 6 -18.68 -23.42 -7.34
N LEU A 7 -18.53 -22.90 -6.13
CA LEU A 7 -17.44 -21.99 -5.78
C LEU A 7 -16.11 -22.73 -5.99
N LEU A 8 -15.45 -22.46 -7.11
CA LEU A 8 -14.07 -22.88 -7.35
C LEU A 8 -13.20 -22.18 -6.28
N ARG A 9 -12.88 -22.92 -5.22
CA ARG A 9 -11.78 -22.55 -4.33
C ARG A 9 -10.51 -22.63 -5.17
N LEU A 10 -9.86 -21.47 -5.39
CA LEU A 10 -8.51 -21.44 -5.92
C LEU A 10 -7.62 -22.26 -4.98
N PRO A 11 -6.73 -23.12 -5.51
CA PRO A 11 -5.84 -23.91 -4.67
C PRO A 11 -4.98 -22.95 -3.83
N ALA A 12 -4.93 -23.18 -2.53
CA ALA A 12 -3.90 -22.57 -1.70
C ALA A 12 -2.54 -23.06 -2.24
N ASP A 13 -1.59 -22.14 -2.46
CA ASP A 13 -0.25 -22.49 -2.92
C ASP A 13 0.36 -23.52 -1.97
N ALA A 14 0.62 -24.73 -2.47
CA ALA A 14 0.98 -25.90 -1.66
C ALA A 14 2.32 -25.72 -0.91
N ASP A 15 3.16 -24.75 -1.29
CA ASP A 15 4.48 -24.49 -0.71
C ASP A 15 4.52 -23.29 0.26
N THR A 16 3.38 -22.69 0.57
CA THR A 16 3.35 -21.52 1.46
C THR A 16 3.08 -21.96 2.90
N PRO A 17 3.95 -21.64 3.86
CA PRO A 17 3.68 -21.89 5.27
C PRO A 17 2.33 -21.30 5.68
N PRO A 18 1.54 -21.99 6.50
CA PRO A 18 0.29 -21.44 7.03
C PRO A 18 0.53 -20.06 7.67
N GLY A 19 -0.33 -19.10 7.37
CA GLY A 19 -0.22 -17.74 7.91
C GLY A 19 0.72 -16.80 7.14
N THR A 20 1.38 -17.25 6.06
CA THR A 20 2.20 -16.35 5.24
C THR A 20 1.32 -15.43 4.42
N LEU A 21 1.59 -14.13 4.54
CA LEU A 21 0.95 -13.04 3.79
C LEU A 21 1.91 -12.49 2.76
N SER A 22 1.40 -12.19 1.58
CA SER A 22 2.06 -11.30 0.61
C SER A 22 1.35 -9.96 0.66
N ILE A 23 2.12 -8.89 0.70
CA ILE A 23 1.67 -7.50 0.80
C ILE A 23 2.31 -6.73 -0.34
N LEU A 24 1.58 -5.81 -0.94
CA LEU A 24 2.08 -4.94 -2.00
C LEU A 24 1.82 -3.48 -1.61
N GLN A 25 2.87 -2.66 -1.64
CA GLN A 25 2.78 -1.20 -1.60
C GLN A 25 3.15 -0.64 -2.97
N PHE A 26 2.34 0.31 -3.48
CA PHE A 26 2.65 0.96 -4.74
C PHE A 26 2.07 2.38 -4.83
N ASN A 27 2.92 3.35 -5.15
CA ASN A 27 2.51 4.67 -5.61
C ASN A 27 2.29 4.60 -7.14
N LEU A 28 1.05 4.81 -7.58
CA LEU A 28 0.68 4.65 -8.99
C LEU A 28 1.14 5.83 -9.86
N CYS A 29 1.42 6.99 -9.28
CA CYS A 29 1.55 8.24 -10.05
C CYS A 29 0.36 8.45 -11.02
N GLY A 30 -0.81 8.03 -10.60
CA GLY A 30 -1.95 7.76 -11.48
C GLY A 30 -2.51 8.98 -12.19
N ASN A 31 -2.28 10.20 -11.65
CA ASN A 31 -2.70 11.45 -12.27
C ASN A 31 -1.52 12.23 -12.86
N ALA A 32 -0.41 12.32 -12.13
CA ALA A 32 0.73 13.17 -12.50
C ALA A 32 1.54 12.60 -13.67
N CYS A 33 1.72 11.28 -13.76
CA CYS A 33 2.47 10.64 -14.84
C CYS A 33 1.70 10.58 -16.17
N GLY A 34 0.42 10.91 -16.19
CA GLY A 34 -0.39 10.98 -17.40
C GLY A 34 -0.70 9.61 -18.04
N THR A 35 -0.49 8.53 -17.31
CA THR A 35 -0.62 7.15 -17.79
C THR A 35 -2.04 6.61 -17.73
N ARG A 36 -2.95 7.38 -17.13
CA ARG A 36 -4.38 7.07 -17.04
C ARG A 36 -4.63 5.66 -16.47
N PHE A 37 -5.32 4.80 -17.21
CA PHE A 37 -5.61 3.42 -16.78
C PHE A 37 -4.44 2.46 -16.98
N ALA A 38 -3.45 2.79 -17.79
CA ALA A 38 -2.36 1.85 -18.11
C ALA A 38 -1.61 1.36 -16.87
N VAL A 39 -1.33 2.25 -15.90
CA VAL A 39 -0.67 1.85 -14.65
C VAL A 39 -1.52 0.89 -13.82
N ALA A 40 -2.84 1.06 -13.80
CA ALA A 40 -3.74 0.14 -13.10
C ALA A 40 -3.85 -1.22 -13.81
N ASP A 41 -3.83 -1.21 -15.14
CA ASP A 41 -3.83 -2.44 -15.96
C ASP A 41 -2.52 -3.22 -15.79
N ASP A 42 -1.38 -2.53 -15.77
CA ASP A 42 -0.07 -3.15 -15.49
C ASP A 42 -0.03 -3.77 -14.10
N LEU A 43 -0.52 -3.04 -13.08
CA LEU A 43 -0.60 -3.56 -11.73
C LEU A 43 -1.49 -4.81 -11.65
N ALA A 44 -2.65 -4.77 -12.30
CA ALA A 44 -3.56 -5.92 -12.34
C ALA A 44 -2.91 -7.14 -13.05
N ALA A 45 -2.20 -6.89 -14.16
CA ALA A 45 -1.46 -7.92 -14.89
C ALA A 45 -0.32 -8.50 -14.04
N GLU A 46 0.44 -7.66 -13.35
CA GLU A 46 1.52 -8.11 -12.47
C GLU A 46 0.99 -8.96 -11.31
N ILE A 47 -0.07 -8.51 -10.62
CA ILE A 47 -0.72 -9.28 -9.55
C ILE A 47 -1.19 -10.64 -10.07
N THR A 48 -1.80 -10.67 -11.26
CA THR A 48 -2.35 -11.89 -11.84
C THR A 48 -1.27 -12.85 -12.33
N SER A 49 -0.15 -12.32 -12.87
CA SER A 49 0.95 -13.12 -13.40
C SER A 49 1.80 -13.78 -12.31
N ARG A 50 1.79 -13.26 -11.10
CA ARG A 50 2.50 -13.85 -9.97
C ARG A 50 1.69 -15.04 -9.43
N GLY A 51 2.37 -16.15 -9.17
CA GLY A 51 1.76 -17.36 -8.60
C GLY A 51 1.13 -17.11 -7.21
N ARG A 52 1.59 -16.08 -6.51
CA ARG A 52 1.04 -15.65 -5.22
C ARG A 52 0.50 -14.24 -5.33
N GLN A 53 -0.83 -14.12 -5.33
CA GLN A 53 -1.48 -12.82 -5.27
C GLN A 53 -1.35 -12.20 -3.86
N PRO A 54 -1.07 -10.89 -3.72
CA PRO A 54 -0.96 -10.25 -2.41
C PRO A 54 -2.30 -10.31 -1.67
N PHE A 55 -2.24 -10.52 -0.36
CA PHE A 55 -3.44 -10.45 0.48
C PHE A 55 -3.84 -9.01 0.77
N VAL A 56 -2.85 -8.13 0.94
CA VAL A 56 -3.02 -6.69 1.15
C VAL A 56 -2.34 -5.94 0.03
N VAL A 57 -3.02 -4.92 -0.52
CA VAL A 57 -2.46 -3.95 -1.46
C VAL A 57 -2.73 -2.55 -0.92
N THR A 58 -1.69 -1.76 -0.74
CA THR A 58 -1.77 -0.35 -0.37
C THR A 58 -1.34 0.51 -1.54
N LEU A 59 -2.15 1.50 -1.86
CA LEU A 59 -1.99 2.31 -3.06
C LEU A 59 -2.02 3.79 -2.74
N ASN A 60 -1.14 4.54 -3.40
CA ASN A 60 -1.03 5.98 -3.32
C ASN A 60 -1.19 6.60 -4.71
N GLU A 61 -1.50 7.89 -4.74
CA GLU A 61 -1.60 8.68 -5.97
C GLU A 61 -2.52 8.07 -7.03
N LEU A 62 -3.61 7.46 -6.62
CA LEU A 62 -4.55 6.89 -7.57
C LEU A 62 -5.81 7.74 -7.71
N CYS A 63 -6.39 7.66 -8.90
CA CYS A 63 -7.71 8.19 -9.19
C CYS A 63 -8.80 7.18 -8.83
N ARG A 64 -9.97 7.65 -8.43
CA ARG A 64 -11.12 6.79 -8.13
C ARG A 64 -11.44 5.85 -9.30
N GLY A 65 -11.34 6.33 -10.54
CA GLY A 65 -11.54 5.48 -11.72
C GLY A 65 -10.53 4.33 -11.84
N GLN A 66 -9.27 4.55 -11.42
CA GLN A 66 -8.26 3.49 -11.38
C GLN A 66 -8.55 2.47 -10.28
N TYR A 67 -8.98 2.93 -9.10
CA TYR A 67 -9.44 2.04 -8.02
C TYR A 67 -10.60 1.14 -8.46
N ASP A 68 -11.64 1.73 -9.06
CA ASP A 68 -12.81 0.98 -9.53
C ASP A 68 -12.42 -0.04 -10.61
N ARG A 69 -11.46 0.31 -11.51
CA ARG A 69 -10.93 -0.59 -12.52
C ARG A 69 -10.15 -1.76 -11.91
N LEU A 70 -9.35 -1.53 -10.87
CA LEU A 70 -8.66 -2.61 -10.15
C LEU A 70 -9.66 -3.59 -9.52
N LEU A 71 -10.70 -3.08 -8.85
CA LEU A 71 -11.73 -3.94 -8.26
C LEU A 71 -12.57 -4.71 -9.30
N ALA A 72 -12.75 -4.15 -10.49
CA ALA A 72 -13.43 -4.85 -11.59
C ALA A 72 -12.62 -6.02 -12.17
N ASN A 73 -11.28 -5.93 -12.11
CA ASN A 73 -10.37 -6.89 -12.73
C ASN A 73 -9.74 -7.89 -11.76
N LEU A 74 -9.80 -7.62 -10.45
CA LEU A 74 -9.14 -8.41 -9.42
C LEU A 74 -10.12 -8.82 -8.32
N PRO A 75 -9.94 -9.98 -7.68
CA PRO A 75 -10.82 -10.48 -6.62
C PRO A 75 -10.52 -9.81 -5.26
N TYR A 76 -10.59 -8.47 -5.22
CA TYR A 76 -10.31 -7.68 -4.03
C TYR A 76 -11.54 -6.90 -3.59
N HIS A 77 -11.57 -6.60 -2.30
CA HIS A 77 -12.45 -5.61 -1.68
C HIS A 77 -11.57 -4.59 -0.95
N GLY A 78 -12.10 -3.41 -0.66
CA GLY A 78 -11.27 -2.41 0.00
C GLY A 78 -11.96 -1.08 0.23
N HIS A 79 -11.14 -0.09 0.53
CA HIS A 79 -11.58 1.28 0.74
C HIS A 79 -10.67 2.27 0.00
N PHE A 80 -11.30 3.23 -0.65
CA PHE A 80 -10.66 4.39 -1.27
C PHE A 80 -10.99 5.64 -0.45
N GLU A 81 -9.96 6.33 0.03
CA GLU A 81 -10.09 7.59 0.76
C GLU A 81 -9.69 8.76 -0.14
N PRO A 82 -10.63 9.64 -0.50
CA PRO A 82 -10.33 10.81 -1.31
C PRO A 82 -9.56 11.87 -0.49
N THR A 83 -8.44 12.32 -1.01
CA THR A 83 -7.69 13.45 -0.47
C THR A 83 -8.04 14.75 -1.18
N ILE A 84 -8.20 14.72 -2.51
CA ILE A 84 -8.57 15.88 -3.32
C ILE A 84 -9.72 15.49 -4.26
N ARG A 85 -10.82 16.25 -4.18
CA ARG A 85 -11.99 16.03 -5.04
C ARG A 85 -11.74 16.53 -6.45
N ASN A 86 -12.29 15.80 -7.43
CA ASN A 86 -12.30 16.18 -8.86
C ASN A 86 -10.90 16.54 -9.41
N ARG A 87 -9.83 15.95 -8.85
CA ARG A 87 -8.45 16.28 -9.23
C ARG A 87 -7.96 15.50 -10.45
N CYS A 88 -8.54 14.34 -10.70
CA CYS A 88 -8.07 13.42 -11.72
C CYS A 88 -8.46 13.85 -13.14
N TRP A 89 -7.71 13.35 -14.12
CA TRP A 89 -7.90 13.60 -15.56
C TRP A 89 -9.31 13.23 -16.07
N ASP A 90 -10.01 12.31 -15.39
CA ASP A 90 -11.38 11.87 -15.69
C ASP A 90 -12.42 12.60 -14.84
N GLY A 91 -12.04 13.61 -14.09
CA GLY A 91 -12.89 14.35 -13.17
C GLY A 91 -13.19 13.61 -11.86
N SER A 92 -12.63 12.43 -11.64
CA SER A 92 -12.83 11.70 -10.41
C SER A 92 -11.93 12.21 -9.28
N ASP A 93 -12.18 11.72 -8.06
CA ASP A 93 -11.40 12.03 -6.87
C ASP A 93 -10.02 11.36 -6.93
N TYR A 94 -9.03 12.02 -6.32
CA TYR A 94 -7.67 11.54 -6.13
C TYR A 94 -7.43 11.19 -4.67
N GLY A 95 -6.69 10.11 -4.40
CA GLY A 95 -6.50 9.68 -3.02
C GLY A 95 -5.56 8.52 -2.81
N VAL A 96 -5.82 7.80 -1.72
CA VAL A 96 -5.13 6.57 -1.31
C VAL A 96 -6.13 5.43 -1.14
N ALA A 97 -5.67 4.18 -1.24
CA ALA A 97 -6.56 3.04 -1.10
C ALA A 97 -5.89 1.86 -0.40
N VAL A 98 -6.71 1.06 0.26
CA VAL A 98 -6.35 -0.29 0.72
C VAL A 98 -7.27 -1.29 0.04
N LEU A 99 -6.67 -2.33 -0.53
CA LEU A 99 -7.39 -3.48 -1.07
C LEU A 99 -6.95 -4.75 -0.31
N VAL A 100 -7.88 -5.64 -0.06
CA VAL A 100 -7.60 -6.95 0.56
C VAL A 100 -8.30 -8.05 -0.21
N ARG A 101 -7.66 -9.20 -0.30
CA ARG A 101 -8.21 -10.40 -0.96
C ARG A 101 -9.09 -11.17 0.02
N SER A 102 -10.14 -10.51 0.48
CA SER A 102 -11.15 -11.03 1.40
C SER A 102 -12.47 -10.33 1.14
N SER A 103 -13.59 -11.03 1.23
CA SER A 103 -14.92 -10.42 1.21
C SER A 103 -15.36 -9.88 2.58
N ASP A 104 -14.70 -10.30 3.64
CA ASP A 104 -14.91 -9.79 5.00
C ASP A 104 -14.02 -8.57 5.25
N VAL A 105 -14.51 -7.41 4.83
CA VAL A 105 -13.79 -6.15 4.92
C VAL A 105 -14.72 -5.06 5.43
N THR A 106 -14.25 -4.37 6.46
CA THR A 106 -14.93 -3.19 7.01
C THR A 106 -13.97 -2.02 7.06
N SER A 107 -14.49 -0.79 6.98
CA SER A 107 -13.66 0.39 7.26
C SER A 107 -13.24 0.35 8.73
N ALA A 108 -11.95 0.58 8.98
CA ALA A 108 -11.42 0.80 10.32
C ALA A 108 -11.25 2.30 10.63
N GLY A 109 -11.56 3.15 9.67
CA GLY A 109 -11.50 4.61 9.80
C GLY A 109 -10.35 5.24 9.03
N SER A 110 -10.48 6.56 8.85
CA SER A 110 -9.47 7.40 8.21
C SER A 110 -9.18 8.60 9.10
N ALA A 111 -7.94 9.09 9.08
CA ALA A 111 -7.55 10.29 9.79
C ALA A 111 -6.81 11.26 8.85
N ARG A 112 -7.17 12.54 8.89
CA ARG A 112 -6.39 13.58 8.22
C ARG A 112 -5.08 13.78 8.97
N LEU A 113 -4.01 13.86 8.21
CA LEU A 113 -2.68 14.11 8.75
C LEU A 113 -2.42 15.63 8.88
N PRO A 114 -1.56 16.05 9.81
CA PRO A 114 -1.15 17.44 9.91
C PRO A 114 -0.64 17.97 8.56
N ALA A 115 -1.11 19.14 8.16
CA ALA A 115 -0.67 19.80 6.94
C ALA A 115 -0.63 21.32 7.14
N PRO A 116 0.30 22.03 6.49
CA PRO A 116 0.31 23.48 6.50
C PRO A 116 -0.93 24.04 5.78
N ALA A 117 -1.30 25.27 6.09
CA ALA A 117 -2.39 25.93 5.40
C ALA A 117 -2.10 26.03 3.88
N GLY A 118 -3.03 25.52 3.07
CA GLY A 118 -2.88 25.49 1.60
C GLY A 118 -2.01 24.35 1.07
N GLY A 119 -1.47 23.47 1.93
CA GLY A 119 -0.78 22.26 1.50
C GLY A 119 -1.73 21.20 0.94
N GLU A 120 -1.17 20.22 0.23
CA GLU A 120 -1.94 19.07 -0.24
C GLU A 120 -2.46 18.25 0.94
N PRO A 121 -3.76 17.95 1.02
CA PRO A 121 -4.31 17.14 2.09
C PRO A 121 -3.71 15.73 2.09
N ARG A 122 -3.22 15.30 3.22
CA ARG A 122 -2.70 13.95 3.47
C ARG A 122 -3.59 13.20 4.43
N THR A 123 -3.64 11.88 4.29
CA THR A 123 -4.50 11.02 5.11
C THR A 123 -3.85 9.66 5.33
N VAL A 124 -4.24 9.01 6.40
CA VAL A 124 -4.11 7.57 6.59
C VAL A 124 -5.51 6.97 6.58
N THR A 125 -5.71 5.90 5.85
CA THR A 125 -6.97 5.14 5.80
C THR A 125 -6.73 3.68 6.09
N CYS A 126 -7.63 3.05 6.85
CA CYS A 126 -7.47 1.67 7.29
C CYS A 126 -8.73 0.85 7.02
N VAL A 127 -8.53 -0.43 6.72
CA VAL A 127 -9.58 -1.45 6.66
C VAL A 127 -9.29 -2.55 7.66
N ARG A 128 -10.33 -3.16 8.21
CA ARG A 128 -10.27 -4.34 9.06
C ARG A 128 -10.75 -5.56 8.29
N THR A 129 -10.03 -6.66 8.46
CA THR A 129 -10.35 -7.98 7.92
C THR A 129 -9.83 -9.07 8.86
N ALA A 130 -9.85 -10.31 8.42
CA ALA A 130 -9.24 -11.41 9.16
C ALA A 130 -8.43 -12.32 8.23
N VAL A 131 -7.35 -12.87 8.76
CA VAL A 131 -6.53 -13.89 8.11
C VAL A 131 -6.47 -15.11 9.00
N GLN A 132 -6.98 -16.26 8.51
CA GLN A 132 -7.04 -17.50 9.29
C GLN A 132 -7.68 -17.32 10.68
N GLY A 133 -8.73 -16.48 10.75
CA GLY A 133 -9.43 -16.17 11.99
C GLY A 133 -8.76 -15.12 12.88
N ARG A 134 -7.57 -14.62 12.55
CA ARG A 134 -6.91 -13.51 13.28
C ARG A 134 -7.32 -12.17 12.71
N PRO A 135 -7.72 -11.20 13.54
CA PRO A 135 -7.96 -9.84 13.10
C PRO A 135 -6.69 -9.21 12.48
N LEU A 136 -6.86 -8.56 11.35
CA LEU A 136 -5.85 -7.80 10.64
C LEU A 136 -6.39 -6.43 10.29
N VAL A 137 -5.61 -5.40 10.54
CA VAL A 137 -5.86 -4.04 10.05
C VAL A 137 -4.78 -3.68 9.05
N ALA A 138 -5.20 -3.24 7.87
CA ALA A 138 -4.30 -2.76 6.83
C ALA A 138 -4.56 -1.28 6.57
N CYS A 139 -3.50 -0.47 6.57
CA CYS A 139 -3.56 0.97 6.40
C CYS A 139 -2.72 1.42 5.19
N ALA A 140 -3.22 2.41 4.46
CA ALA A 140 -2.50 3.12 3.40
C ALA A 140 -2.33 4.59 3.73
N THR A 141 -1.19 5.17 3.36
CA THR A 141 -0.91 6.59 3.54
C THR A 141 -0.02 7.13 2.42
N HIS A 142 -0.04 8.46 2.24
CA HIS A 142 0.91 9.20 1.39
C HIS A 142 1.26 10.49 2.12
N LEU A 143 2.54 10.65 2.46
CA LEU A 143 3.01 11.77 3.26
C LEU A 143 3.51 12.92 2.39
N ASP A 144 3.71 14.08 3.02
CA ASP A 144 4.21 15.28 2.37
C ASP A 144 5.67 15.10 1.92
N THR A 145 6.01 15.75 0.83
CA THR A 145 7.39 15.81 0.33
C THR A 145 8.26 16.81 1.10
N ASP A 146 7.65 17.73 1.87
CA ASP A 146 8.37 18.67 2.72
C ASP A 146 8.78 17.98 4.04
N PRO A 147 10.09 17.85 4.32
CA PRO A 147 10.58 17.23 5.55
C PRO A 147 10.09 17.91 6.83
N ALA A 148 9.72 19.21 6.77
CA ALA A 148 9.16 19.91 7.92
C ALA A 148 7.80 19.37 8.35
N ASN A 149 7.02 18.82 7.42
CA ASN A 149 5.70 18.24 7.67
C ASN A 149 5.78 16.73 7.93
N THR A 150 6.72 16.04 7.26
CA THR A 150 6.81 14.56 7.26
C THR A 150 6.90 13.99 8.68
N ALA A 151 7.71 14.58 9.58
CA ALA A 151 7.88 14.07 10.94
C ALA A 151 6.57 14.05 11.74
N SER A 152 5.78 15.12 11.68
CA SER A 152 4.48 15.18 12.35
C SER A 152 3.46 14.23 11.73
N GLN A 153 3.52 14.03 10.42
CA GLN A 153 2.65 13.10 9.71
C GLN A 153 3.00 11.65 10.03
N VAL A 154 4.28 11.29 10.07
CA VAL A 154 4.73 9.95 10.50
C VAL A 154 4.26 9.64 11.91
N ALA A 155 4.43 10.60 12.84
CA ALA A 155 3.94 10.43 14.21
C ALA A 155 2.43 10.19 14.28
N ALA A 156 1.64 10.92 13.49
CA ALA A 156 0.19 10.75 13.41
C ALA A 156 -0.20 9.40 12.79
N VAL A 157 0.52 8.92 11.77
CA VAL A 157 0.31 7.57 11.20
C VAL A 157 0.63 6.50 12.23
N ALA A 158 1.77 6.62 12.92
CA ALA A 158 2.17 5.66 13.96
C ALA A 158 1.16 5.59 15.12
N GLU A 159 0.61 6.73 15.54
CA GLU A 159 -0.43 6.80 16.57
C GLU A 159 -1.73 6.14 16.07
N HIS A 160 -2.21 6.53 14.88
CA HIS A 160 -3.47 6.03 14.32
C HIS A 160 -3.42 4.52 14.09
N ALA A 161 -2.38 4.02 13.40
CA ALA A 161 -2.19 2.59 13.13
C ALA A 161 -1.86 1.83 14.43
N GLY A 162 -1.09 2.42 15.32
CA GLY A 162 -0.68 1.85 16.59
C GLY A 162 -1.85 1.53 17.52
N ALA A 163 -2.93 2.31 17.46
CA ALA A 163 -4.14 2.09 18.26
C ALA A 163 -4.80 0.71 18.00
N PHE A 164 -4.67 0.17 16.79
CA PHE A 164 -5.23 -1.14 16.43
C PHE A 164 -4.43 -2.33 16.96
N ARG A 165 -3.17 -2.13 17.40
CA ARG A 165 -2.30 -3.21 17.88
C ARG A 165 -2.79 -3.87 19.17
N ALA A 166 -3.77 -3.29 19.83
CA ALA A 166 -4.37 -3.87 21.02
C ALA A 166 -5.18 -5.16 20.72
N ASP A 167 -5.75 -5.27 19.51
CA ASP A 167 -6.71 -6.32 19.16
C ASP A 167 -6.52 -6.89 17.73
N ALA A 168 -5.57 -6.37 16.96
CA ALA A 168 -5.29 -6.83 15.59
C ALA A 168 -3.79 -6.78 15.27
N ALA A 169 -3.36 -7.64 14.34
CA ALA A 169 -2.12 -7.43 13.63
C ALA A 169 -2.28 -6.25 12.66
N VAL A 170 -1.24 -5.44 12.49
CA VAL A 170 -1.33 -4.22 11.68
C VAL A 170 -0.28 -4.19 10.58
N VAL A 171 -0.74 -3.86 9.37
CA VAL A 171 0.09 -3.57 8.20
C VAL A 171 -0.11 -2.10 7.83
N VAL A 172 0.98 -1.37 7.60
CA VAL A 172 0.94 0.00 7.08
C VAL A 172 1.81 0.06 5.83
N GLY A 173 1.22 0.39 4.69
CA GLY A 173 1.95 0.65 3.46
C GLY A 173 1.78 2.09 3.01
N GLY A 174 2.82 2.65 2.39
CA GLY A 174 2.71 4.02 1.89
C GLY A 174 4.01 4.58 1.33
N ASP A 175 3.86 5.67 0.59
CA ASP A 175 4.94 6.60 0.27
C ASP A 175 5.10 7.58 1.44
N PHE A 176 6.18 7.40 2.19
CA PHE A 176 6.49 8.22 3.37
C PHE A 176 7.30 9.48 3.02
N ASN A 177 7.76 9.60 1.77
CA ASN A 177 8.60 10.71 1.31
C ASN A 177 9.82 11.00 2.23
N ALA A 178 10.24 10.01 2.98
CA ALA A 178 11.39 10.05 3.87
C ALA A 178 12.33 8.88 3.57
N THR A 179 13.63 9.10 3.58
CA THR A 179 14.64 8.04 3.44
C THR A 179 14.93 7.39 4.79
N PRO A 180 15.47 6.14 4.82
CA PRO A 180 15.68 5.38 6.06
C PRO A 180 16.57 6.09 7.11
N ASP A 181 17.47 6.97 6.67
CA ASP A 181 18.36 7.75 7.54
C ASP A 181 17.66 8.93 8.26
N ARG A 182 16.37 9.12 8.03
CA ARG A 182 15.63 10.25 8.62
C ARG A 182 15.02 9.87 9.96
N PRO A 183 15.33 10.62 11.05
CA PRO A 183 14.70 10.43 12.36
C PRO A 183 13.17 10.58 12.34
N ALA A 184 12.62 11.15 11.26
CA ALA A 184 11.18 11.24 11.08
C ALA A 184 10.49 9.88 11.12
N LEU A 185 11.18 8.76 10.78
CA LEU A 185 10.64 7.41 10.79
C LEU A 185 10.66 6.73 12.18
N ASP A 186 11.41 7.26 13.15
CA ASP A 186 11.53 6.68 14.50
C ASP A 186 10.19 6.28 15.15
N PRO A 187 9.08 7.07 15.01
CA PRO A 187 7.77 6.69 15.57
C PRO A 187 7.22 5.38 14.97
N MET A 188 7.48 5.09 13.69
CA MET A 188 7.11 3.82 13.09
C MET A 188 8.00 2.69 13.61
N ASP A 189 9.31 2.91 13.66
CA ASP A 189 10.28 1.91 14.10
C ASP A 189 10.08 1.48 15.56
N ALA A 190 9.54 2.35 16.40
CA ALA A 190 9.21 2.01 17.78
C ALA A 190 8.13 0.91 17.90
N GLY A 191 7.17 0.89 16.97
CA GLY A 191 6.01 -0.02 17.02
C GLY A 191 5.97 -1.08 15.94
N PHE A 192 6.74 -0.91 14.88
CA PHE A 192 6.66 -1.73 13.68
C PHE A 192 8.03 -2.27 13.25
N VAL A 193 8.02 -3.24 12.38
CA VAL A 193 9.19 -3.75 11.65
C VAL A 193 9.01 -3.37 10.20
N GLU A 194 10.00 -2.77 9.62
CA GLU A 194 10.04 -2.48 8.19
C GLU A 194 10.39 -3.73 7.40
N ALA A 195 9.63 -3.99 6.31
CA ALA A 195 9.78 -5.23 5.55
C ALA A 195 11.06 -5.31 4.72
N ASP A 196 11.63 -4.16 4.33
CA ASP A 196 12.79 -4.04 3.45
C ASP A 196 14.04 -3.47 4.16
N ALA A 197 14.07 -3.51 5.49
CA ALA A 197 15.15 -2.94 6.29
C ALA A 197 16.55 -3.54 6.01
N ALA A 198 16.60 -4.73 5.40
CA ALA A 198 17.87 -5.40 5.08
C ALA A 198 18.46 -4.93 3.75
N ASP A 199 17.64 -4.55 2.79
CA ASP A 199 18.03 -4.32 1.39
C ASP A 199 17.94 -2.86 0.96
N ASP A 200 17.13 -2.03 1.64
CA ASP A 200 16.92 -0.60 1.34
C ASP A 200 16.66 -0.32 -0.15
N ALA A 201 15.80 -1.15 -0.77
CA ALA A 201 15.53 -1.07 -2.20
C ALA A 201 14.97 0.28 -2.62
N PHE A 202 15.48 0.83 -3.70
CA PHE A 202 14.98 2.11 -4.24
C PHE A 202 13.57 1.94 -4.81
N THR A 203 12.60 2.63 -4.23
CA THR A 203 11.19 2.48 -4.55
C THR A 203 10.59 3.66 -5.28
N GLY A 204 11.19 4.83 -5.21
CA GLY A 204 10.60 6.00 -5.83
C GLY A 204 11.52 7.19 -6.03
N GLY A 205 10.94 8.27 -6.49
CA GLY A 205 11.52 9.59 -6.43
C GLY A 205 12.32 10.06 -7.61
N CYS A 206 12.03 9.62 -8.83
CA CYS A 206 12.61 10.24 -10.01
C CYS A 206 11.64 11.23 -10.63
N SER A 207 11.97 12.54 -10.61
CA SER A 207 11.23 13.50 -11.41
C SER A 207 11.53 13.31 -12.89
N ARG A 208 10.54 13.50 -13.78
CA ARG A 208 10.71 13.49 -15.25
C ARG A 208 11.95 14.24 -15.74
N ALA A 209 12.31 15.35 -15.10
CA ALA A 209 13.46 16.15 -15.45
C ALA A 209 14.80 15.48 -15.09
N ARG A 210 14.83 14.58 -14.12
CA ARG A 210 16.06 13.92 -13.65
C ARG A 210 16.26 12.52 -14.25
N CYS A 211 15.17 11.86 -14.62
CA CYS A 211 15.22 10.50 -15.16
C CYS A 211 15.38 10.43 -16.66
N GLY A 212 15.49 11.57 -17.36
CA GLY A 212 15.96 11.67 -18.76
C GLY A 212 15.15 10.91 -19.77
N GLY A 213 13.86 10.69 -19.56
CA GLY A 213 13.18 9.86 -20.50
C GLY A 213 11.68 10.01 -20.56
N GLY A 214 11.12 9.60 -21.64
CA GLY A 214 9.71 9.49 -21.89
C GLY A 214 9.03 8.48 -20.95
N PRO A 215 7.72 8.25 -21.13
CA PRO A 215 6.97 7.28 -20.36
C PRO A 215 7.62 5.89 -20.49
N GLY A 216 7.99 5.27 -19.38
CA GLY A 216 8.45 3.88 -19.38
C GLY A 216 9.78 3.59 -18.66
N TYR A 217 10.47 4.57 -18.07
CA TYR A 217 11.72 4.32 -17.36
C TYR A 217 11.76 5.11 -16.04
N ALA A 218 11.14 4.57 -15.01
CA ALA A 218 11.45 4.98 -13.66
C ALA A 218 12.75 4.28 -13.22
N HIS A 219 13.79 5.06 -12.96
CA HIS A 219 14.93 4.59 -12.18
C HIS A 219 14.77 5.15 -10.79
N PRO A 220 14.22 4.40 -9.83
CA PRO A 220 14.10 4.85 -8.47
C PRO A 220 15.49 5.22 -7.93
N THR A 221 15.60 6.38 -7.30
CA THR A 221 16.87 6.88 -6.75
C THR A 221 16.85 6.97 -5.24
N ARG A 222 15.70 6.70 -4.62
CA ARG A 222 15.49 6.79 -3.17
C ARG A 222 14.57 5.68 -2.69
N LYS A 223 14.81 5.20 -1.48
CA LYS A 223 13.84 4.42 -0.74
C LYS A 223 12.92 5.38 0.00
N ILE A 224 11.65 5.43 -0.36
CA ILE A 224 10.62 6.29 0.24
C ILE A 224 9.27 5.59 0.41
N ASP A 225 9.09 4.43 -0.24
CA ASP A 225 7.93 3.56 -0.04
C ASP A 225 8.26 2.48 0.98
N TYR A 226 7.32 2.19 1.86
CA TYR A 226 7.49 1.28 2.98
C TYR A 226 6.31 0.36 3.16
N VAL A 227 6.60 -0.83 3.69
CA VAL A 227 5.64 -1.73 4.33
C VAL A 227 6.10 -1.95 5.77
N PHE A 228 5.34 -1.44 6.71
CA PHE A 228 5.55 -1.60 8.14
C PHE A 228 4.58 -2.63 8.71
N LEU A 229 5.09 -3.52 9.54
CA LEU A 229 4.37 -4.65 10.14
C LEU A 229 4.42 -4.55 11.66
N SER A 230 3.31 -4.66 12.36
CA SER A 230 3.27 -4.52 13.82
C SER A 230 4.21 -5.52 14.49
N ARG A 231 5.09 -4.99 15.34
CA ARG A 231 6.15 -5.74 16.02
C ARG A 231 5.56 -6.81 16.93
N GLY A 232 6.01 -8.04 16.76
CA GLY A 232 5.57 -9.22 17.51
C GLY A 232 4.36 -9.95 16.94
N ASP A 233 3.71 -9.39 15.89
CA ASP A 233 2.60 -10.04 15.19
C ASP A 233 3.06 -10.76 13.92
N PHE A 234 4.26 -10.44 13.43
CA PHE A 234 4.81 -11.01 12.20
C PHE A 234 6.24 -11.52 12.40
N THR A 235 6.58 -12.58 11.65
CA THR A 235 7.91 -13.19 11.58
C THR A 235 8.25 -13.51 10.12
N GLY A 236 9.52 -13.84 9.83
CA GLY A 236 9.94 -14.24 8.48
C GLY A 236 9.72 -13.14 7.47
N VAL A 237 9.99 -11.89 7.86
CA VAL A 237 9.76 -10.72 7.05
C VAL A 237 10.83 -10.60 5.97
N SER A 238 10.40 -10.36 4.73
CA SER A 238 11.28 -10.08 3.59
C SER A 238 10.56 -9.21 2.58
N ALA A 239 11.32 -8.50 1.74
CA ALA A 239 10.74 -7.69 0.68
C ALA A 239 11.58 -7.76 -0.60
N LEU A 240 10.98 -7.34 -1.70
CA LEU A 240 11.61 -7.15 -3.00
C LEU A 240 10.85 -6.08 -3.79
N VAL A 241 11.50 -5.46 -4.76
CA VAL A 241 10.87 -4.54 -5.70
C VAL A 241 10.68 -5.18 -7.06
N SER A 242 9.71 -4.69 -7.82
CA SER A 242 9.49 -5.06 -9.22
C SER A 242 9.43 -3.81 -10.10
N SER A 243 9.48 -3.99 -11.41
CA SER A 243 9.41 -2.87 -12.35
C SER A 243 7.97 -2.42 -12.58
N ALA A 244 7.76 -1.11 -12.76
CA ALA A 244 6.48 -0.53 -13.13
C ALA A 244 6.68 0.50 -14.25
N PRO A 245 6.39 0.17 -15.52
CA PRO A 245 6.71 1.04 -16.64
C PRO A 245 5.89 2.34 -16.71
N HIS A 246 4.77 2.42 -15.99
CA HIS A 246 3.85 3.54 -16.04
C HIS A 246 3.77 4.37 -14.74
N SER A 247 4.71 4.15 -13.81
CA SER A 247 4.88 4.97 -12.60
C SER A 247 6.32 5.46 -12.48
N ASP A 248 6.56 6.52 -11.74
CA ASP A 248 7.88 6.95 -11.30
C ASP A 248 8.31 6.28 -9.98
N HIS A 249 7.48 5.38 -9.46
CA HIS A 249 7.76 4.47 -8.37
C HIS A 249 7.81 3.01 -8.86
N THR A 250 8.37 2.14 -8.02
CA THR A 250 8.35 0.69 -8.21
C THR A 250 7.50 0.01 -7.14
N PRO A 251 6.75 -1.04 -7.49
CA PRO A 251 6.01 -1.82 -6.51
C PRO A 251 6.94 -2.47 -5.50
N LEU A 252 6.66 -2.29 -4.21
CA LEU A 252 7.34 -2.94 -3.09
C LEU A 252 6.50 -4.12 -2.63
N TRP A 253 7.03 -5.32 -2.80
CA TRP A 253 6.43 -6.57 -2.38
C TRP A 253 7.03 -7.02 -1.06
N ALA A 254 6.20 -7.24 -0.07
CA ALA A 254 6.61 -7.81 1.21
C ALA A 254 5.98 -9.18 1.42
N THR A 255 6.69 -10.03 2.13
CA THR A 255 6.22 -11.33 2.60
C THR A 255 6.46 -11.42 4.10
N ALA A 256 5.46 -11.88 4.84
CA ALA A 256 5.58 -12.07 6.27
C ALA A 256 4.66 -13.21 6.75
N THR A 257 5.05 -13.91 7.80
CA THR A 257 4.22 -14.92 8.43
C THR A 257 3.56 -14.34 9.68
N LEU A 258 2.24 -14.43 9.76
CA LEU A 258 1.48 -14.00 10.92
C LEU A 258 1.80 -14.95 12.08
N ALA A 259 2.34 -14.41 13.17
CA ALA A 259 2.69 -15.18 14.36
C ALA A 259 1.43 -15.82 14.98
N PRO A 260 1.52 -16.92 15.72
CA PRO A 260 0.37 -17.47 16.45
C PRO A 260 -0.33 -16.43 17.31
N ALA A 261 -1.64 -16.58 17.53
CA ALA A 261 -2.35 -15.73 18.48
C ALA A 261 -1.72 -15.84 19.88
N ARG A 262 -1.56 -14.70 20.54
CA ARG A 262 -1.11 -14.66 21.94
C ARG A 262 -2.21 -15.13 22.89
#